data_d590c4bc1a44d9fa2c9466030f422626
#
_entry.id   d590c4bc1a44d9fa2c9466030f422626
#
_cell.length_a   1.000
_cell.length_b   1.000
_cell.length_c   1.000
_cell.angle_alpha   90.00
_cell.angle_beta   90.00
_cell.angle_gamma   90.00
#
_symmetry.space_group_name_H-M   'P 1'
#
loop_
_entity.id
_entity.type
_entity.pdbx_description
1 polymer ?
#
loop_
_entity_poly.entity_id
_entity_poly.type
_entity_poly.pdbx_seq_one_letter_code
_entity_poly.pdbx_strand_id
1 'polypeptide(L)' 'MEYLTQIQNEYIYFTDMLKSIEKIKKKTPGNGFAKMKCKERIAELEKIFDEIDYAVQVTYD' A
#
# COMPACT_ATOMS: atom_id res chain seq x y z
N MET A 1 -6.39 -9.14 15.33
CA MET A 1 -4.91 -9.14 15.23
C MET A 1 -4.40 -7.75 14.93
N GLU A 2 -3.59 -7.22 15.85
CA GLU A 2 -3.10 -5.85 15.72
C GLU A 2 -2.22 -5.66 14.50
N TYR A 3 -1.38 -6.65 14.19
CA TYR A 3 -0.46 -6.57 13.06
C TYR A 3 -1.21 -6.45 11.72
N LEU A 4 -2.22 -7.27 11.53
CA LEU A 4 -3.01 -7.22 10.30
C LEU A 4 -3.77 -5.91 10.16
N THR A 5 -4.35 -5.43 11.26
CA THR A 5 -5.05 -4.14 11.28
C THR A 5 -4.10 -3.01 10.94
N GLN A 6 -2.88 -3.04 11.47
CA GLN A 6 -1.87 -2.04 11.21
C GLN A 6 -1.49 -2.01 9.72
N ILE A 7 -1.29 -3.18 9.12
CA ILE A 7 -0.97 -3.28 7.69
C ILE A 7 -2.12 -2.75 6.83
N GLN A 8 -3.35 -3.08 7.18
CA GLN A 8 -4.52 -2.59 6.47
C GLN A 8 -4.63 -1.07 6.56
N ASN A 9 -4.39 -0.50 7.73
CA ASN A 9 -4.42 0.94 7.92
C ASN A 9 -3.32 1.63 7.10
N GLU A 10 -2.13 1.06 7.06
CA GLU A 10 -1.05 1.59 6.22
C GLU A 10 -1.43 1.55 4.74
N TYR A 11 -2.02 0.46 4.29
CA TYR A 11 -2.43 0.32 2.90
C TYR A 11 -3.43 1.41 2.52
N ILE A 12 -4.44 1.64 3.37
CA ILE A 12 -5.44 2.68 3.14
C ILE A 12 -4.77 4.05 3.11
N TYR A 13 -3.86 4.31 4.06
CA TYR A 13 -3.16 5.58 4.15
C TYR A 13 -2.37 5.88 2.88
N PHE A 14 -1.58 4.94 2.41
CA PHE A 14 -0.75 5.17 1.23
C PHE A 14 -1.57 5.20 -0.05
N THR A 15 -2.66 4.45 -0.13
CA THR A 15 -3.58 4.50 -1.26
C THR A 15 -4.25 5.87 -1.36
N ASP A 16 -4.73 6.40 -0.24
CA ASP A 16 -5.34 7.72 -0.20
C ASP A 16 -4.33 8.81 -0.52
N MET A 17 -3.11 8.69 -0.01
CA MET A 17 -2.04 9.63 -0.31
C MET A 17 -1.72 9.64 -1.80
N LEU A 18 -1.64 8.46 -2.42
CA LEU A 18 -1.39 8.35 -3.86
C LEU A 18 -2.49 9.03 -4.67
N LYS A 19 -3.75 8.81 -4.30
CA LYS A 19 -4.88 9.47 -4.96
C LYS A 19 -4.80 10.98 -4.84
N SER A 20 -4.42 11.47 -3.66
CA SER A 20 -4.26 12.91 -3.43
C SER A 20 -3.16 13.49 -4.32
N ILE A 21 -2.03 12.79 -4.43
CA ILE A 21 -0.92 13.24 -5.27
C ILE A 21 -1.34 13.25 -6.74
N GLU A 22 -2.08 12.25 -7.19
CA GLU A 22 -2.54 12.16 -8.58
C GLU A 22 -3.51 13.28 -8.95
N LYS A 23 -4.24 13.82 -7.96
CA LYS A 23 -5.14 14.96 -8.18
C LYS A 23 -4.41 16.28 -8.35
N ILE A 24 -3.15 16.35 -7.95
CA ILE A 24 -2.34 17.58 -8.08
C ILE A 24 -1.95 17.73 -9.55
N LYS A 25 -2.39 18.82 -10.15
CA LYS A 25 -2.11 19.08 -11.57
C LYS A 25 -0.68 19.54 -11.83
N LYS A 26 -0.02 20.07 -10.81
CA LYS A 26 1.33 20.59 -10.92
C LYS A 26 2.34 19.46 -10.81
N LYS A 27 3.05 19.18 -11.90
CA LYS A 27 4.10 18.17 -11.91
C LYS A 27 5.39 18.77 -11.38
N THR A 28 5.76 18.43 -10.14
CA THR A 28 7.04 18.83 -9.56
C THR A 28 7.87 17.57 -9.31
N PRO A 29 9.22 17.69 -9.26
CA PRO A 29 10.06 16.53 -8.93
C PRO A 29 9.71 15.91 -7.59
N GLY A 30 9.32 16.74 -6.60
CA GLY A 30 8.92 16.26 -5.29
C GLY A 30 7.66 15.39 -5.35
N ASN A 31 6.67 15.80 -6.16
CA ASN A 31 5.44 15.02 -6.32
C ASN A 31 5.73 13.69 -7.01
N GLY A 32 6.60 13.68 -8.01
CA GLY A 32 6.99 12.44 -8.68
C GLY A 32 7.68 11.47 -7.75
N PHE A 33 8.57 11.97 -6.89
CA PHE A 33 9.25 11.15 -5.90
C PHE A 33 8.26 10.59 -4.87
N ALA A 34 7.35 11.43 -4.37
CA ALA A 34 6.35 11.00 -3.40
C ALA A 34 5.44 9.92 -3.98
N LYS A 35 5.03 10.08 -5.25
CA LYS A 35 4.22 9.10 -5.95
C LYS A 35 4.94 7.75 -6.06
N MET A 36 6.22 7.79 -6.43
CA MET A 36 7.03 6.59 -6.55
C MET A 36 7.13 5.87 -5.21
N LYS A 37 7.38 6.60 -4.12
CA LYS A 37 7.49 6.02 -2.78
C LYS A 37 6.18 5.39 -2.32
N CYS A 38 5.05 6.05 -2.60
CA CYS A 38 3.74 5.49 -2.27
C CYS A 38 3.50 4.19 -3.02
N LYS A 39 3.82 4.16 -4.31
CA LYS A 39 3.64 2.95 -5.13
C LYS A 39 4.51 1.81 -4.64
N GLU A 40 5.76 2.09 -4.26
CA GLU A 40 6.67 1.07 -3.72
C GLU A 40 6.10 0.46 -2.44
N ARG A 41 5.62 1.31 -1.53
CA ARG A 41 5.08 0.84 -0.26
C ARG A 41 3.79 0.04 -0.47
N ILE A 42 2.91 0.51 -1.35
CA ILE A 42 1.68 -0.20 -1.69
C ILE A 42 2.01 -1.60 -2.24
N ALA A 43 2.99 -1.71 -3.13
CA ALA A 43 3.40 -2.99 -3.70
C ALA A 43 3.93 -3.94 -2.61
N GLU A 44 4.71 -3.42 -1.67
CA GLU A 44 5.20 -4.22 -0.54
C GLU A 44 4.04 -4.73 0.33
N LEU A 45 3.06 -3.87 0.61
CA LEU A 45 1.90 -4.24 1.41
C LEU A 45 1.04 -5.28 0.70
N GLU A 46 0.84 -5.13 -0.60
CA GLU A 46 0.10 -6.11 -1.40
C GLU A 46 0.78 -7.47 -1.37
N LYS A 47 2.11 -7.49 -1.42
CA LYS A 47 2.86 -8.73 -1.31
C LYS A 47 2.64 -9.40 0.04
N ILE A 48 2.61 -8.61 1.12
CA ILE A 48 2.35 -9.13 2.45
C ILE A 48 0.94 -9.72 2.53
N PHE A 49 -0.07 -9.05 1.96
CA PHE A 49 -1.43 -9.56 1.91
C PHE A 49 -1.50 -10.89 1.16
N ASP A 50 -0.82 -11.00 0.02
CA ASP A 50 -0.78 -12.24 -0.75
C ASP A 50 -0.16 -13.37 0.04
N GLU A 51 0.91 -13.12 0.79
CA GLU A 51 1.55 -14.11 1.63
C GLU A 51 0.63 -14.57 2.76
N ILE A 52 -0.12 -13.65 3.37
CA ILE A 52 -1.07 -13.98 4.42
C ILE A 52 -2.19 -14.84 3.86
N ASP A 53 -2.75 -14.48 2.70
CA ASP A 53 -3.79 -15.24 2.05
C ASP A 53 -3.33 -16.66 1.72
N TYR A 54 -2.12 -16.78 1.21
CA TYR A 54 -1.55 -18.10 0.91
C TYR A 54 -1.44 -18.95 2.17
N ALA A 55 -0.94 -18.37 3.25
CA ALA A 55 -0.79 -19.08 4.53
C ALA A 55 -2.14 -19.52 5.07
N VAL A 56 -3.17 -18.69 4.97
CA VAL A 56 -4.52 -19.02 5.39
C VAL A 56 -5.07 -20.18 4.57
N GLN A 57 -4.91 -20.13 3.25
CA GLN A 57 -5.39 -21.19 2.37
C GLN A 57 -4.73 -22.54 2.68
N VAL A 58 -3.43 -22.55 2.89
CA VAL A 58 -2.70 -23.77 3.24
C VAL A 58 -3.17 -24.33 4.56
N THR A 59 -3.50 -23.48 5.54
CA THR A 59 -3.94 -23.89 6.86
C THR A 59 -5.34 -24.51 6.83
N TYR A 60 -6.23 -23.98 5.97
CA TYR A 60 -7.63 -24.43 5.94
C TYR A 60 -7.92 -25.51 4.90
N ASP A 61 -7.01 -25.74 3.99
CA ASP A 61 -7.13 -26.83 3.05
C ASP A 61 -6.59 -28.12 3.69
#